data_4c42e6b4ea85618c96304d58d2719a71
#
_entry.id   4c42e6b4ea85618c96304d58d2719a71
#
_cell.length_a   1.000
_cell.length_b   1.000
_cell.length_c   1.000
_cell.angle_alpha   90.00
_cell.angle_beta   90.00
_cell.angle_gamma   90.00
#
_symmetry.space_group_name_H-M   'P 1'
#
loop_
_entity.id
_entity.type
_entity.pdbx_description
1 polymer ?
#
loop_
_entity_poly.entity_id
_entity_poly.type
_entity_poly.pdbx_seq_one_letter_code
_entity_poly.pdbx_strand_id
1 'polypeptide(L)'
;MPTRRFALFALALILLCAPALAEEIAETEDAPQEPQWREFHFPERGFVAAFPGITEKPKPASTPVSGQNPLLQHDYQVKADKDTVYSVVVFEYPEGRAPSPPKPDYFTKVVEAYAKGSGTQVRNKVPKLIDQRPGYEAIAEDGRGNLNHLITLVANGDRIYMVISAGPKGHAKSEDAVRFRDSFRLLGGPPPSQSADSSSE
;
A
#
# COMPACT_ATOMS: atom_id res chain seq x y z
N MET A 1 -8.39 17.21 84.79
CA MET A 1 -9.06 16.29 85.68
C MET A 1 -10.42 15.88 85.13
N PRO A 2 -10.91 14.64 85.25
CA PRO A 2 -10.25 13.40 85.65
C PRO A 2 -10.31 12.28 84.60
N THR A 3 -9.37 11.42 84.66
CA THR A 3 -9.29 9.96 84.57
C THR A 3 -10.56 9.12 84.66
N ARG A 4 -10.65 8.03 83.84
CA ARG A 4 -11.05 6.64 84.19
C ARG A 4 -11.04 5.81 82.90
N ARG A 5 -10.18 4.83 82.70
CA ARG A 5 -9.91 3.49 83.25
C ARG A 5 -10.91 2.41 82.72
N PHE A 6 -10.28 1.34 82.16
CA PHE A 6 -10.71 -0.07 82.00
C PHE A 6 -11.79 -0.41 81.01
N ALA A 7 -11.67 -1.41 80.11
CA ALA A 7 -11.32 -2.79 80.39
C ALA A 7 -10.89 -3.54 79.09
N LEU A 8 -9.98 -4.49 79.27
CA LEU A 8 -9.63 -5.56 78.34
C LEU A 8 -10.84 -6.48 78.06
N PHE A 9 -11.04 -6.88 76.82
CA PHE A 9 -11.62 -8.16 76.48
C PHE A 9 -10.89 -8.74 75.27
N ALA A 10 -10.11 -9.80 75.55
CA ALA A 10 -9.53 -10.67 74.55
C ALA A 10 -10.62 -11.60 74.05
N LEU A 11 -10.84 -11.60 72.74
CA LEU A 11 -11.60 -12.66 72.08
C LEU A 11 -10.81 -13.12 70.85
N ALA A 12 -10.22 -14.30 70.98
CA ALA A 12 -9.57 -15.00 69.90
C ALA A 12 -10.61 -15.46 68.88
N LEU A 13 -10.53 -14.97 67.65
CA LEU A 13 -11.33 -15.49 66.54
C LEU A 13 -10.34 -16.05 65.49
N ILE A 14 -10.45 -17.34 65.31
CA ILE A 14 -9.73 -18.18 64.38
C ILE A 14 -10.09 -17.70 62.96
N LEU A 15 -9.08 -17.16 62.24
CA LEU A 15 -9.22 -16.79 60.85
C LEU A 15 -8.95 -18.03 59.99
N LEU A 16 -10.02 -18.57 59.41
CA LEU A 16 -9.89 -19.49 58.26
C LEU A 16 -9.31 -18.70 57.09
N CYS A 17 -8.05 -18.98 56.76
CA CYS A 17 -7.44 -18.55 55.50
C CYS A 17 -8.03 -19.39 54.37
N ALA A 18 -8.97 -18.83 53.58
CA ALA A 18 -9.29 -19.35 52.29
C ALA A 18 -8.28 -18.70 51.29
N PRO A 19 -7.54 -19.48 50.50
CA PRO A 19 -6.78 -18.91 49.39
C PRO A 19 -7.77 -18.41 48.33
N ALA A 20 -7.88 -17.10 48.20
CA ALA A 20 -8.44 -16.50 47.01
C ALA A 20 -7.56 -16.86 45.83
N LEU A 21 -8.02 -17.78 45.00
CA LEU A 21 -7.52 -17.95 43.65
C LEU A 21 -7.82 -16.62 42.91
N ALA A 22 -6.83 -15.74 42.88
CA ALA A 22 -6.81 -14.67 41.90
C ALA A 22 -6.65 -15.36 40.54
N GLU A 23 -7.76 -15.53 39.83
CA GLU A 23 -7.73 -15.71 38.37
C GLU A 23 -7.11 -14.44 37.81
N GLU A 24 -5.81 -14.52 37.57
CA GLU A 24 -5.07 -13.61 36.73
C GLU A 24 -5.68 -13.77 35.34
N ILE A 25 -6.70 -12.92 35.04
CA ILE A 25 -7.17 -12.71 33.69
C ILE A 25 -5.96 -12.09 32.97
N ALA A 26 -5.17 -12.95 32.34
CA ALA A 26 -4.22 -12.50 31.35
C ALA A 26 -5.04 -11.78 30.28
N GLU A 27 -5.14 -10.45 30.38
CA GLU A 27 -5.44 -9.61 29.24
C GLU A 27 -4.37 -9.94 28.19
N THR A 28 -4.71 -10.84 27.30
CA THR A 28 -3.96 -11.06 26.08
C THR A 28 -4.10 -9.73 25.34
N GLU A 29 -3.12 -8.85 25.54
CA GLU A 29 -2.93 -7.67 24.72
C GLU A 29 -2.89 -8.21 23.29
N ASP A 30 -3.99 -7.98 22.57
CA ASP A 30 -4.17 -8.43 21.18
C ASP A 30 -3.09 -7.70 20.37
N ALA A 31 -1.94 -8.36 20.19
CA ALA A 31 -0.85 -7.82 19.42
C ALA A 31 -1.42 -7.42 18.05
N PRO A 32 -1.13 -6.21 17.55
CA PRO A 32 -1.66 -5.74 16.28
C PRO A 32 -1.47 -6.82 15.22
N GLN A 33 -2.53 -7.46 14.81
CA GLN A 33 -2.45 -8.48 13.77
C GLN A 33 -2.01 -7.79 12.49
N GLU A 34 -0.89 -8.23 11.93
CA GLU A 34 -0.45 -7.75 10.63
C GLU A 34 -1.58 -7.88 9.61
N PRO A 35 -1.86 -6.83 8.82
CA PRO A 35 -2.93 -6.87 7.85
C PRO A 35 -2.71 -8.03 6.87
N GLN A 36 -3.71 -8.90 6.74
CA GLN A 36 -3.64 -9.99 5.78
C GLN A 36 -3.66 -9.43 4.36
N TRP A 37 -2.63 -9.73 3.59
CA TRP A 37 -2.53 -9.37 2.19
C TRP A 37 -3.26 -10.40 1.32
N ARG A 38 -4.10 -9.92 0.41
CA ARG A 38 -4.82 -10.76 -0.53
C ARG A 38 -4.59 -10.32 -1.96
N GLU A 39 -4.25 -11.26 -2.82
CA GLU A 39 -4.08 -11.04 -4.25
C GLU A 39 -5.43 -11.03 -4.97
N PHE A 40 -5.61 -10.07 -5.87
CA PHE A 40 -6.77 -9.93 -6.73
C PHE A 40 -6.37 -9.84 -8.20
N HIS A 41 -7.12 -10.53 -9.04
CA HIS A 41 -6.94 -10.53 -10.48
C HIS A 41 -7.93 -9.58 -11.16
N PHE A 42 -7.44 -8.75 -12.06
CA PHE A 42 -8.21 -7.78 -12.83
C PHE A 42 -8.02 -8.04 -14.34
N PRO A 43 -8.53 -9.17 -14.87
CA PRO A 43 -8.30 -9.56 -16.27
C PRO A 43 -8.86 -8.54 -17.25
N GLU A 44 -9.96 -7.87 -16.91
CA GLU A 44 -10.56 -6.81 -17.71
C GLU A 44 -9.65 -5.58 -17.87
N ARG A 45 -8.67 -5.43 -16.99
CA ARG A 45 -7.68 -4.34 -16.98
C ARG A 45 -6.25 -4.83 -17.16
N GLY A 46 -6.04 -6.13 -17.27
CA GLY A 46 -4.76 -6.73 -17.59
C GLY A 46 -3.71 -6.68 -16.46
N PHE A 47 -4.11 -6.76 -15.18
CA PHE A 47 -3.16 -6.76 -14.06
C PHE A 47 -3.61 -7.64 -12.89
N VAL A 48 -2.65 -7.90 -12.00
CA VAL A 48 -2.82 -8.53 -10.68
C VAL A 48 -2.16 -7.63 -9.66
N ALA A 49 -2.73 -7.49 -8.47
CA ALA A 49 -2.13 -6.81 -7.34
C ALA A 49 -2.67 -7.36 -6.02
N ALA A 50 -1.84 -7.34 -4.96
CA ALA A 50 -2.27 -7.68 -3.62
C ALA A 50 -2.61 -6.41 -2.82
N PHE A 51 -3.70 -6.45 -2.06
CA PHE A 51 -4.11 -5.36 -1.18
C PHE A 51 -4.24 -5.86 0.26
N PRO A 52 -3.88 -5.02 1.26
CA PRO A 52 -3.98 -5.39 2.66
C PRO A 52 -5.39 -5.21 3.22
N GLY A 53 -5.76 -6.04 4.19
CA GLY A 53 -6.91 -5.80 5.08
C GLY A 53 -8.29 -5.92 4.44
N ILE A 54 -8.40 -6.34 3.16
CA ILE A 54 -9.69 -6.47 2.47
C ILE A 54 -9.97 -7.91 2.05
N THR A 55 -11.25 -8.27 2.06
CA THR A 55 -11.74 -9.60 1.66
C THR A 55 -12.39 -9.59 0.28
N GLU A 56 -12.85 -8.43 -0.18
CA GLU A 56 -13.53 -8.25 -1.45
C GLU A 56 -12.63 -7.51 -2.43
N LYS A 57 -12.76 -7.87 -3.72
CA LYS A 57 -12.07 -7.22 -4.83
C LYS A 57 -12.44 -5.73 -4.89
N PRO A 58 -11.47 -4.80 -4.88
CA PRO A 58 -11.77 -3.38 -4.97
C PRO A 58 -12.41 -3.04 -6.32
N LYS A 59 -13.44 -2.20 -6.27
CA LYS A 59 -14.12 -1.70 -7.48
C LYS A 59 -13.46 -0.39 -7.91
N PRO A 60 -13.30 -0.15 -9.23
CA PRO A 60 -12.69 1.08 -9.70
C PRO A 60 -13.62 2.28 -9.60
N ALA A 61 -13.09 3.41 -9.21
CA ALA A 61 -13.65 4.70 -9.58
C ALA A 61 -13.18 5.03 -11.00
N SER A 62 -14.14 5.23 -11.92
CA SER A 62 -13.83 5.47 -13.33
C SER A 62 -14.17 6.90 -13.71
N THR A 63 -13.20 7.64 -14.26
CA THR A 63 -13.32 9.06 -14.59
C THR A 63 -12.78 9.32 -15.99
N PRO A 64 -13.56 9.95 -16.89
CA PRO A 64 -13.05 10.39 -18.18
C PRO A 64 -12.09 11.58 -17.97
N VAL A 65 -10.91 11.51 -18.58
CA VAL A 65 -9.93 12.59 -18.60
C VAL A 65 -9.96 13.25 -19.97
N SER A 66 -10.39 14.50 -20.02
CA SER A 66 -10.47 15.30 -21.24
C SER A 66 -9.13 15.95 -21.56
N GLY A 67 -8.86 16.22 -22.85
CA GLY A 67 -7.64 16.87 -23.30
C GLY A 67 -7.32 16.54 -24.75
N GLN A 68 -6.08 16.82 -25.17
CA GLN A 68 -5.59 16.48 -26.51
C GLN A 68 -5.57 14.96 -26.78
N ASN A 69 -5.34 14.17 -25.72
CA ASN A 69 -5.40 12.70 -25.73
C ASN A 69 -6.42 12.26 -24.67
N PRO A 70 -7.72 12.24 -24.99
CA PRO A 70 -8.72 11.79 -24.05
C PRO A 70 -8.48 10.32 -23.67
N LEU A 71 -8.64 10.02 -22.40
CA LEU A 71 -8.46 8.67 -21.86
C LEU A 71 -9.49 8.39 -20.75
N LEU A 72 -9.63 7.13 -20.38
CA LEU A 72 -10.41 6.72 -19.22
C LEU A 72 -9.46 6.32 -18.08
N GLN A 73 -9.62 6.96 -16.92
CA GLN A 73 -8.89 6.62 -15.72
C GLN A 73 -9.73 5.69 -14.85
N HIS A 74 -9.14 4.59 -14.40
CA HIS A 74 -9.73 3.66 -13.44
C HIS A 74 -8.84 3.61 -12.21
N ASP A 75 -9.35 3.99 -11.05
CA ASP A 75 -8.63 3.99 -9.78
C ASP A 75 -9.15 2.89 -8.86
N TYR A 76 -8.30 1.88 -8.60
CA TYR A 76 -8.54 0.78 -7.66
C TYR A 76 -7.84 1.10 -6.35
N GLN A 77 -8.56 1.68 -5.42
CA GLN A 77 -8.00 2.20 -4.17
C GLN A 77 -8.46 1.40 -2.96
N VAL A 78 -7.53 1.14 -2.05
CA VAL A 78 -7.76 0.58 -0.72
C VAL A 78 -7.12 1.49 0.33
N LYS A 79 -7.91 1.90 1.29
CA LYS A 79 -7.46 2.63 2.47
C LYS A 79 -7.20 1.62 3.57
N ALA A 80 -5.93 1.38 3.92
CA ALA A 80 -5.56 0.42 4.95
C ALA A 80 -5.78 0.96 6.36
N ASP A 81 -5.52 2.25 6.56
CA ASP A 81 -5.78 2.98 7.80
C ASP A 81 -6.11 4.46 7.51
N LYS A 82 -6.11 5.32 8.54
CA LYS A 82 -6.44 6.74 8.37
C LYS A 82 -5.45 7.49 7.47
N ASP A 83 -4.20 7.05 7.40
CA ASP A 83 -3.08 7.78 6.77
C ASP A 83 -2.45 6.99 5.61
N THR A 84 -2.80 5.70 5.42
CA THR A 84 -2.18 4.81 4.43
C THR A 84 -3.16 4.38 3.36
N VAL A 85 -2.77 4.56 2.10
CA VAL A 85 -3.56 4.24 0.90
C VAL A 85 -2.72 3.47 -0.10
N TYR A 86 -3.30 2.44 -0.67
CA TYR A 86 -2.77 1.66 -1.79
C TYR A 86 -3.68 1.82 -3.00
N SER A 87 -3.12 2.15 -4.15
CA SER A 87 -3.90 2.37 -5.37
C SER A 87 -3.19 1.83 -6.61
N VAL A 88 -3.97 1.24 -7.51
CA VAL A 88 -3.57 0.98 -8.89
C VAL A 88 -4.45 1.84 -9.79
N VAL A 89 -3.85 2.82 -10.45
CA VAL A 89 -4.52 3.67 -11.44
C VAL A 89 -4.19 3.15 -12.82
N VAL A 90 -5.22 2.86 -13.62
CA VAL A 90 -5.09 2.43 -15.02
C VAL A 90 -5.57 3.57 -15.92
N PHE A 91 -4.66 4.12 -16.71
CA PHE A 91 -4.98 5.06 -17.78
C PHE A 91 -5.19 4.26 -19.08
N GLU A 92 -6.43 4.20 -19.54
CA GLU A 92 -6.82 3.48 -20.75
C GLU A 92 -7.02 4.47 -21.89
N TYR A 93 -6.18 4.37 -22.90
CA TYR A 93 -6.25 5.18 -24.11
C TYR A 93 -7.15 4.53 -25.15
N PRO A 94 -7.79 5.29 -26.02
CA PRO A 94 -8.39 4.74 -27.23
C PRO A 94 -7.35 3.96 -28.04
N GLU A 95 -7.79 2.93 -28.72
CA GLU A 95 -6.93 2.04 -29.51
C GLU A 95 -5.94 2.82 -30.41
N GLY A 96 -4.68 2.45 -30.34
CA GLY A 96 -3.59 3.06 -31.11
C GLY A 96 -3.22 4.50 -30.70
N ARG A 97 -3.79 5.03 -29.60
CA ARG A 97 -3.50 6.40 -29.14
C ARG A 97 -2.60 6.49 -27.94
N ALA A 98 -2.27 5.37 -27.31
CA ALA A 98 -1.26 5.37 -26.25
C ALA A 98 0.12 5.72 -26.82
N PRO A 99 0.95 6.44 -26.04
CA PRO A 99 2.35 6.62 -26.41
C PRO A 99 3.06 5.26 -26.40
N SER A 100 3.47 4.76 -27.57
CA SER A 100 4.10 3.43 -27.72
C SER A 100 5.37 3.50 -28.57
N PRO A 101 6.54 3.13 -28.05
CA PRO A 101 6.85 3.02 -26.62
C PRO A 101 6.78 4.40 -25.94
N PRO A 102 6.34 4.50 -24.67
CA PRO A 102 6.33 5.77 -23.99
C PRO A 102 7.77 6.27 -23.81
N LYS A 103 8.01 7.52 -24.24
CA LYS A 103 9.31 8.15 -24.04
C LYS A 103 9.58 8.36 -22.55
N PRO A 104 10.82 8.37 -22.09
CA PRO A 104 11.17 8.60 -20.66
C PRO A 104 10.58 9.91 -20.10
N ASP A 105 10.50 10.96 -20.89
CA ASP A 105 9.90 12.24 -20.51
C ASP A 105 8.39 12.14 -20.27
N TYR A 106 7.70 11.19 -20.90
CA TYR A 106 6.28 10.93 -20.68
C TYR A 106 6.01 10.50 -19.23
N PHE A 107 6.73 9.48 -18.75
CA PHE A 107 6.59 9.00 -17.37
C PHE A 107 6.96 10.11 -16.36
N THR A 108 7.98 10.90 -16.65
CA THR A 108 8.34 12.05 -15.85
C THR A 108 7.17 13.03 -15.70
N LYS A 109 6.53 13.40 -16.81
CA LYS A 109 5.37 14.31 -16.80
C LYS A 109 4.18 13.73 -16.03
N VAL A 110 3.92 12.43 -16.14
CA VAL A 110 2.84 11.76 -15.40
C VAL A 110 3.10 11.82 -13.90
N VAL A 111 4.31 11.48 -13.44
CA VAL A 111 4.68 11.56 -12.02
C VAL A 111 4.62 12.98 -11.49
N GLU A 112 5.12 13.96 -12.25
CA GLU A 112 5.08 15.37 -11.84
C GLU A 112 3.64 15.92 -11.77
N ALA A 113 2.77 15.52 -12.71
CA ALA A 113 1.36 15.88 -12.67
C ALA A 113 0.65 15.27 -11.45
N TYR A 114 0.93 13.99 -11.15
CA TYR A 114 0.43 13.34 -9.95
C TYR A 114 0.91 14.04 -8.67
N ALA A 115 2.22 14.29 -8.56
CA ALA A 115 2.81 14.95 -7.40
C ALA A 115 2.20 16.33 -7.17
N LYS A 116 2.02 17.12 -8.24
CA LYS A 116 1.33 18.42 -8.17
C LYS A 116 -0.12 18.28 -7.69
N GLY A 117 -0.85 17.30 -8.20
CA GLY A 117 -2.24 17.04 -7.83
C GLY A 117 -2.41 16.58 -6.37
N SER A 118 -1.45 15.82 -5.84
CA SER A 118 -1.43 15.34 -4.45
C SER A 118 -0.77 16.31 -3.47
N GLY A 119 -0.28 17.47 -3.92
CA GLY A 119 0.42 18.44 -3.05
C GLY A 119 1.81 17.97 -2.62
N THR A 120 2.41 17.03 -3.36
CA THR A 120 3.75 16.51 -3.10
C THR A 120 4.77 16.99 -4.14
N GLN A 121 6.04 16.70 -3.90
CA GLN A 121 7.14 16.98 -4.80
C GLN A 121 7.95 15.71 -5.05
N VAL A 122 8.32 15.47 -6.29
CA VAL A 122 9.17 14.35 -6.65
C VAL A 122 10.58 14.57 -6.09
N ARG A 123 11.06 13.62 -5.28
CA ARG A 123 12.38 13.65 -4.65
C ARG A 123 13.38 12.76 -5.36
N ASN A 124 12.90 11.61 -5.82
CA ASN A 124 13.71 10.64 -6.54
C ASN A 124 12.90 10.05 -7.67
N LYS A 125 13.52 9.78 -8.79
CA LYS A 125 12.92 9.03 -9.90
C LYS A 125 14.01 8.27 -10.64
N VAL A 126 13.76 6.99 -10.86
CA VAL A 126 14.71 6.10 -11.52
C VAL A 126 14.00 5.25 -12.59
N PRO A 127 14.64 5.02 -13.74
CA PRO A 127 14.18 3.99 -14.66
C PRO A 127 14.22 2.63 -13.96
N LYS A 128 13.20 1.81 -14.19
CA LYS A 128 13.08 0.47 -13.60
C LYS A 128 12.41 -0.48 -14.56
N LEU A 129 12.82 -1.74 -14.54
CA LEU A 129 12.06 -2.80 -15.20
C LEU A 129 10.94 -3.26 -14.26
N ILE A 130 9.71 -3.23 -14.76
CA ILE A 130 8.52 -3.69 -14.07
C ILE A 130 7.92 -4.79 -14.92
N ASP A 131 7.91 -6.01 -14.41
CA ASP A 131 7.47 -7.18 -15.15
C ASP A 131 8.14 -7.24 -16.55
N GLN A 132 9.47 -7.07 -16.56
CA GLN A 132 10.37 -7.04 -17.74
C GLN A 132 10.08 -5.92 -18.77
N ARG A 133 9.26 -4.94 -18.42
CA ARG A 133 8.94 -3.79 -19.28
C ARG A 133 9.62 -2.53 -18.76
N PRO A 134 10.06 -1.64 -19.65
CA PRO A 134 10.54 -0.33 -19.25
C PRO A 134 9.46 0.44 -18.48
N GLY A 135 9.82 0.92 -17.32
CA GLY A 135 8.96 1.70 -16.44
C GLY A 135 9.78 2.69 -15.62
N TYR A 136 9.13 3.27 -14.62
CA TYR A 136 9.73 4.24 -13.72
C TYR A 136 9.29 3.98 -12.29
N GLU A 137 10.20 4.20 -11.36
CA GLU A 137 9.88 4.30 -9.94
C GLU A 137 10.22 5.71 -9.45
N ALA A 138 9.35 6.28 -8.63
CA ALA A 138 9.54 7.60 -8.05
C ALA A 138 9.13 7.61 -6.58
N ILE A 139 9.79 8.49 -5.82
CA ILE A 139 9.36 8.86 -4.47
C ILE A 139 8.93 10.33 -4.50
N ALA A 140 7.73 10.61 -3.99
CA ALA A 140 7.24 11.95 -3.81
C ALA A 140 6.91 12.21 -2.34
N GLU A 141 7.15 13.45 -1.89
CA GLU A 141 6.98 13.88 -0.51
C GLU A 141 6.25 15.22 -0.46
N ASP A 142 5.43 15.44 0.59
CA ASP A 142 4.90 16.77 0.86
C ASP A 142 6.01 17.73 1.31
N GLY A 143 5.71 19.04 1.33
CA GLY A 143 6.68 20.07 1.67
C GLY A 143 7.25 19.97 3.10
N ARG A 144 6.60 19.20 3.98
CA ARG A 144 7.02 18.96 5.37
C ARG A 144 7.64 17.58 5.56
N GLY A 145 7.61 16.72 4.54
CA GLY A 145 8.07 15.32 4.60
C GLY A 145 7.21 14.42 5.49
N ASN A 146 5.97 14.82 5.81
CA ASN A 146 5.05 14.03 6.63
C ASN A 146 4.31 12.98 5.81
N LEU A 147 4.20 13.19 4.50
CA LEU A 147 3.54 12.29 3.56
C LEU A 147 4.55 11.81 2.53
N ASN A 148 4.64 10.50 2.37
CA ASN A 148 5.55 9.86 1.42
C ASN A 148 4.77 8.94 0.48
N HIS A 149 5.04 9.05 -0.82
CA HIS A 149 4.46 8.20 -1.85
C HIS A 149 5.55 7.41 -2.56
N LEU A 150 5.39 6.10 -2.66
CA LEU A 150 6.10 5.25 -3.61
C LEU A 150 5.23 5.10 -4.85
N ILE A 151 5.74 5.47 -6.00
CA ILE A 151 5.01 5.50 -7.27
C ILE A 151 5.78 4.66 -8.29
N THR A 152 5.08 3.73 -8.93
CA THR A 152 5.64 2.92 -10.00
C THR A 152 4.78 3.06 -11.24
N LEU A 153 5.40 3.30 -12.40
CA LEU A 153 4.72 3.44 -13.69
C LEU A 153 5.24 2.40 -14.69
N VAL A 154 4.32 1.82 -15.43
CA VAL A 154 4.62 0.92 -16.54
C VAL A 154 3.56 1.04 -17.63
N ALA A 155 3.94 0.86 -18.88
CA ALA A 155 3.03 0.82 -20.02
C ALA A 155 2.90 -0.59 -20.58
N ASN A 156 1.67 -0.93 -21.03
CA ASN A 156 1.37 -2.18 -21.72
C ASN A 156 0.25 -1.96 -22.74
N GLY A 157 0.59 -1.95 -24.02
CA GLY A 157 -0.37 -1.65 -25.11
C GLY A 157 -0.96 -0.25 -24.93
N ASP A 158 -2.29 -0.16 -25.00
CA ASP A 158 -3.03 1.09 -24.85
C ASP A 158 -3.27 1.49 -23.38
N ARG A 159 -2.56 0.90 -22.45
CA ARG A 159 -2.69 1.17 -21.02
C ARG A 159 -1.40 1.59 -20.37
N ILE A 160 -1.51 2.54 -19.44
CA ILE A 160 -0.45 2.92 -18.53
C ILE A 160 -0.95 2.68 -17.11
N TYR A 161 -0.14 2.01 -16.33
CA TYR A 161 -0.44 1.66 -14.95
C TYR A 161 0.42 2.52 -14.03
N MET A 162 -0.20 3.09 -13.02
CA MET A 162 0.47 3.79 -11.94
C MET A 162 0.10 3.12 -10.61
N VAL A 163 1.08 2.46 -10.02
CA VAL A 163 0.96 1.77 -8.72
C VAL A 163 1.45 2.71 -7.64
N ILE A 164 0.62 3.03 -6.69
CA ILE A 164 0.87 4.05 -5.67
C ILE A 164 0.68 3.47 -4.28
N SER A 165 1.67 3.63 -3.44
CA SER A 165 1.54 3.44 -2.00
C SER A 165 1.83 4.77 -1.33
N ALA A 166 0.84 5.34 -0.64
CA ALA A 166 0.93 6.63 0.03
C ALA A 166 0.73 6.44 1.54
N GLY A 167 1.56 7.08 2.35
CA GLY A 167 1.48 6.93 3.79
C GLY A 167 2.33 7.99 4.53
N PRO A 168 2.46 7.86 5.85
CA PRO A 168 3.22 8.80 6.66
C PRO A 168 4.70 8.78 6.33
N LYS A 169 5.46 9.65 6.96
CA LYS A 169 6.91 9.79 6.78
C LYS A 169 7.62 8.43 6.84
N GLY A 170 8.43 8.15 5.81
CA GLY A 170 9.17 6.89 5.67
C GLY A 170 8.40 5.77 4.98
N HIS A 171 7.09 5.92 4.78
CA HIS A 171 6.24 4.88 4.18
C HIS A 171 6.74 4.40 2.81
N ALA A 172 7.22 5.28 1.95
CA ALA A 172 7.74 4.89 0.62
C ALA A 172 8.88 3.85 0.65
N LYS A 173 9.49 3.62 1.82
CA LYS A 173 10.55 2.61 2.04
C LYS A 173 10.11 1.49 2.99
N SER A 174 8.87 1.48 3.43
CA SER A 174 8.34 0.42 4.31
C SER A 174 8.23 -0.91 3.57
N GLU A 175 8.25 -2.00 4.32
CA GLU A 175 8.04 -3.35 3.78
C GLU A 175 6.69 -3.46 3.07
N ASP A 176 5.65 -2.85 3.61
CA ASP A 176 4.31 -2.87 3.03
C ASP A 176 4.23 -2.11 1.70
N ALA A 177 4.88 -0.94 1.58
CA ALA A 177 4.93 -0.20 0.33
C ALA A 177 5.68 -0.99 -0.75
N VAL A 178 6.81 -1.62 -0.36
CA VAL A 178 7.60 -2.49 -1.24
C VAL A 178 6.79 -3.73 -1.63
N ARG A 179 6.14 -4.38 -0.67
CA ARG A 179 5.28 -5.55 -0.90
C ARG A 179 4.14 -5.25 -1.87
N PHE A 180 3.46 -4.12 -1.69
CA PHE A 180 2.42 -3.69 -2.61
C PHE A 180 2.95 -3.51 -4.03
N ARG A 181 4.03 -2.75 -4.19
CA ARG A 181 4.69 -2.54 -5.48
C ARG A 181 5.06 -3.87 -6.15
N ASP A 182 5.70 -4.77 -5.40
CA ASP A 182 6.21 -6.04 -5.94
C ASP A 182 5.11 -7.09 -6.19
N SER A 183 3.93 -6.89 -5.60
CA SER A 183 2.75 -7.72 -5.89
C SER A 183 2.11 -7.40 -7.24
N PHE A 184 2.39 -6.21 -7.80
CA PHE A 184 1.83 -5.81 -9.08
C PHE A 184 2.49 -6.58 -10.23
N ARG A 185 1.66 -7.20 -11.07
CA ARG A 185 2.06 -7.91 -12.28
C ARG A 185 1.09 -7.62 -13.43
N LEU A 186 1.60 -7.58 -14.64
CA LEU A 186 0.79 -7.47 -15.85
C LEU A 186 0.29 -8.85 -16.31
N LEU A 187 -0.98 -8.93 -16.64
CA LEU A 187 -1.55 -10.11 -17.30
C LEU A 187 -1.31 -10.02 -18.81
N GLY A 188 -0.87 -11.13 -19.43
CA GLY A 188 -0.61 -11.18 -20.87
C GLY A 188 0.69 -10.47 -21.29
N GLY A 189 1.70 -10.46 -20.42
CA GLY A 189 3.06 -10.07 -20.77
C GLY A 189 3.60 -10.89 -21.96
N PRO A 190 4.62 -10.38 -22.71
CA PRO A 190 5.32 -11.23 -23.67
C PRO A 190 5.85 -12.46 -22.91
N PRO A 191 5.86 -13.65 -23.54
CA PRO A 191 6.49 -14.80 -22.92
C PRO A 191 7.92 -14.42 -22.55
N PRO A 192 8.48 -14.95 -21.43
CA PRO A 192 9.84 -14.69 -21.06
C PRO A 192 10.72 -14.97 -22.29
N SER A 193 11.51 -13.98 -22.69
CA SER A 193 12.46 -14.17 -23.78
C SER A 193 13.29 -15.40 -23.44
N GLN A 194 13.14 -16.46 -24.19
CA GLN A 194 14.06 -17.56 -24.15
C GLN A 194 15.42 -16.93 -24.43
N SER A 195 16.26 -16.84 -23.42
CA SER A 195 17.67 -16.55 -23.60
C SER A 195 18.14 -17.54 -24.65
N ALA A 196 18.49 -16.99 -25.83
CA ALA A 196 19.10 -17.76 -26.88
C ALA A 196 20.38 -18.36 -26.28
N ASP A 197 20.27 -19.61 -25.89
CA ASP A 197 21.42 -20.46 -25.56
C ASP A 197 22.13 -20.70 -26.89
N SER A 198 22.96 -19.72 -27.27
CA SER A 198 23.90 -19.85 -28.35
C SER A 198 25.08 -20.68 -27.84
N SER A 199 24.82 -21.98 -27.66
CA SER A 199 25.90 -22.95 -27.65
C SER A 199 26.43 -23.01 -29.07
N SER A 200 27.49 -22.28 -29.31
CA SER A 200 28.38 -22.40 -30.47
C SER A 200 29.05 -23.76 -30.43
N GLU A 201 28.84 -24.54 -31.47
CA GLU A 201 29.85 -25.48 -31.96
C GLU A 201 31.00 -24.74 -32.71
#